data_906b7ae8a54f33f2d8ad2e0a0430e6bb
#
_entry.id   906b7ae8a54f33f2d8ad2e0a0430e6bb
#
_cell.length_a   1.000
_cell.length_b   1.000
_cell.length_c   1.000
_cell.angle_alpha   90.00
_cell.angle_beta   90.00
_cell.angle_gamma   90.00
#
_symmetry.space_group_name_H-M   'P 1'
#
loop_
_entity.id
_entity.type
_entity.pdbx_description
1 polymer ?
#
loop_
_entity_poly.entity_id
_entity_poly.type
_entity_poly.pdbx_seq_one_letter_code
_entity_poly.pdbx_strand_id
1 'polypeptide(L)'
;KKIYDEFDDVLGELKDIYVTTDEGYPRVIGYKVKKDGYTFHYEFRNINFYASDNKVKILTRGSKEILPRTYSYLLSENLLDKKIVDINGKQVVRVDDLRLAEIAGEYRVIAVETGPLAKFRRMGCQGIGKFIYKVINKDYEDRVLMWDDVESLEMINNNLKISVPYKKLSTLHPADLADILEELD
;
A
#
# COMPACT_ATOMS: atom_id res chain seq x y z
N LYS A 1 8.62 7.25 10.62
CA LYS A 1 9.37 8.41 10.09
C LYS A 1 8.64 9.71 10.43
N LYS A 2 9.38 10.83 10.58
CA LYS A 2 8.77 12.13 10.90
C LYS A 2 8.19 12.79 9.65
N ILE A 3 7.03 13.45 9.82
CA ILE A 3 6.40 14.33 8.83
C ILE A 3 6.56 15.77 9.30
N TYR A 4 6.81 16.65 8.36
CA TYR A 4 6.99 18.09 8.58
C TYR A 4 5.95 18.87 7.78
N ASP A 5 5.56 20.03 8.29
CA ASP A 5 4.72 20.98 7.56
C ASP A 5 5.55 21.94 6.69
N GLU A 6 4.89 22.92 6.06
CA GLU A 6 5.50 23.95 5.22
C GLU A 6 6.42 24.91 5.97
N PHE A 7 6.35 24.93 7.28
CA PHE A 7 7.20 25.75 8.17
C PHE A 7 8.38 24.95 8.75
N ASP A 8 8.54 23.70 8.33
CA ASP A 8 9.53 22.74 8.83
C ASP A 8 9.28 22.26 10.28
N ASP A 9 8.05 22.47 10.77
CA ASP A 9 7.62 21.99 12.07
C ASP A 9 7.21 20.51 12.01
N VAL A 10 7.54 19.76 13.06
CA VAL A 10 7.23 18.31 13.14
C VAL A 10 5.76 18.12 13.47
N LEU A 11 4.99 17.61 12.51
CA LEU A 11 3.60 17.22 12.69
C LEU A 11 3.44 15.92 13.50
N GLY A 12 4.41 15.02 13.40
CA GLY A 12 4.42 13.78 14.15
C GLY A 12 5.19 12.66 13.44
N GLU A 13 5.05 11.45 13.94
CA GLU A 13 5.63 10.25 13.34
C GLU A 13 4.60 9.57 12.45
N LEU A 14 4.90 9.41 11.16
CA LEU A 14 4.06 8.69 10.20
C LEU A 14 3.79 7.27 10.68
N LYS A 15 2.52 6.90 10.78
CA LYS A 15 2.06 5.55 11.11
C LYS A 15 1.44 4.87 9.90
N ASP A 16 0.66 5.60 9.09
CA ASP A 16 0.03 5.05 7.89
C ASP A 16 -0.37 6.17 6.91
N ILE A 17 -0.76 5.79 5.70
CA ILE A 17 -1.16 6.68 4.61
C ILE A 17 -2.57 6.34 4.18
N TYR A 18 -3.42 7.36 4.04
CA TYR A 18 -4.76 7.24 3.48
C TYR A 18 -4.72 7.34 1.95
N VAL A 19 -5.40 6.42 1.30
CA VAL A 19 -5.60 6.44 -0.15
C VAL A 19 -7.09 6.34 -0.51
N THR A 20 -7.44 6.81 -1.71
CA THR A 20 -8.80 6.73 -2.23
C THR A 20 -9.16 5.29 -2.61
N THR A 21 -10.47 5.04 -2.66
CA THR A 21 -11.07 3.83 -3.22
C THR A 21 -11.64 4.07 -4.64
N ASP A 22 -11.31 5.22 -5.25
CA ASP A 22 -11.77 5.57 -6.59
C ASP A 22 -11.24 4.60 -7.64
N GLU A 23 -11.86 4.58 -8.82
CA GLU A 23 -11.38 3.78 -9.95
C GLU A 23 -9.95 4.17 -10.35
N GLY A 24 -9.17 3.19 -10.80
CA GLY A 24 -7.79 3.35 -11.24
C GLY A 24 -6.77 3.22 -10.09
N TYR A 25 -5.65 3.91 -10.24
CA TYR A 25 -4.57 3.88 -9.25
C TYR A 25 -4.94 4.69 -8.01
N PRO A 26 -5.02 4.06 -6.81
CA PRO A 26 -5.40 4.74 -5.57
C PRO A 26 -4.50 5.92 -5.28
N ARG A 27 -5.11 7.08 -5.04
CA ARG A 27 -4.41 8.33 -4.80
C ARG A 27 -4.20 8.55 -3.31
N VAL A 28 -3.00 8.97 -2.93
CA VAL A 28 -2.68 9.37 -1.55
C VAL A 28 -3.42 10.67 -1.22
N ILE A 29 -4.22 10.67 -0.16
CA ILE A 29 -5.07 11.81 0.23
C ILE A 29 -4.86 12.29 1.65
N GLY A 30 -4.18 11.51 2.48
CA GLY A 30 -3.98 11.83 3.88
C GLY A 30 -2.99 10.91 4.56
N TYR A 31 -2.77 11.15 5.83
CA TYR A 31 -1.85 10.36 6.62
C TYR A 31 -2.26 10.29 8.09
N LYS A 32 -1.86 9.21 8.73
CA LYS A 32 -2.04 8.94 10.15
C LYS A 32 -0.70 9.15 10.86
N VAL A 33 -0.65 10.00 11.85
CA VAL A 33 0.55 10.29 12.63
C VAL A 33 0.33 10.05 14.11
N LYS A 34 1.41 9.77 14.83
CA LYS A 34 1.45 9.75 16.28
C LYS A 34 2.31 10.91 16.78
N LYS A 35 1.78 11.71 17.68
CA LYS A 35 2.48 12.80 18.37
C LYS A 35 2.07 12.82 19.84
N ASP A 36 3.02 12.85 20.76
CA ASP A 36 2.81 12.95 22.21
C ASP A 36 1.82 11.91 22.78
N GLY A 37 1.85 10.69 22.22
CA GLY A 37 0.96 9.59 22.61
C GLY A 37 -0.39 9.56 21.89
N TYR A 38 -0.80 10.64 21.26
CA TYR A 38 -2.06 10.76 20.54
C TYR A 38 -1.90 10.44 19.06
N THR A 39 -3.01 10.01 18.44
CA THR A 39 -3.11 9.74 17.00
C THR A 39 -3.94 10.81 16.33
N PHE A 40 -3.39 11.38 15.26
CA PHE A 40 -4.03 12.41 14.45
C PHE A 40 -4.16 11.92 13.01
N HIS A 41 -5.21 12.40 12.33
CA HIS A 41 -5.53 12.08 10.96
C HIS A 41 -5.57 13.37 10.16
N TYR A 42 -4.70 13.47 9.17
CA TYR A 42 -4.57 14.68 8.36
C TYR A 42 -4.88 14.40 6.89
N GLU A 43 -5.63 15.31 6.29
CA GLU A 43 -5.67 15.52 4.85
C GLU A 43 -4.62 16.57 4.50
N PHE A 44 -4.05 16.51 3.30
CA PHE A 44 -3.06 17.48 2.83
C PHE A 44 -3.43 18.02 1.46
N ARG A 45 -2.91 19.21 1.15
CA ARG A 45 -3.00 19.79 -0.19
C ARG A 45 -1.89 19.27 -1.10
N ASN A 46 -0.70 19.05 -0.54
CA ASN A 46 0.47 18.53 -1.24
C ASN A 46 1.36 17.73 -0.28
N ILE A 47 1.98 16.67 -0.78
CA ILE A 47 2.97 15.86 -0.05
C ILE A 47 4.17 15.61 -0.95
N ASN A 48 5.37 15.67 -0.37
CA ASN A 48 6.62 15.38 -1.06
C ASN A 48 7.49 14.46 -0.23
N PHE A 49 8.10 13.48 -0.88
CA PHE A 49 9.03 12.54 -0.29
C PHE A 49 10.44 12.84 -0.79
N TYR A 50 11.30 13.28 0.10
CA TYR A 50 12.71 13.55 -0.19
C TYR A 50 13.57 12.42 0.37
N ALA A 51 14.33 11.76 -0.51
CA ALA A 51 15.27 10.72 -0.11
C ALA A 51 16.69 11.23 -0.29
N SER A 52 17.51 11.20 0.77
CA SER A 52 18.93 11.49 0.75
C SER A 52 19.65 10.61 1.76
N ASP A 53 20.77 9.96 1.37
CA ASP A 53 21.65 9.18 2.24
C ASP A 53 20.92 8.19 3.17
N ASN A 54 20.01 7.37 2.62
CA ASN A 54 19.16 6.45 3.36
C ASN A 54 18.18 7.10 4.36
N LYS A 55 18.00 8.40 4.31
CA LYS A 55 17.00 9.13 5.11
C LYS A 55 15.87 9.58 4.20
N VAL A 56 14.66 9.43 4.67
CA VAL A 56 13.46 9.95 3.99
C VAL A 56 12.90 11.07 4.85
N LYS A 57 12.81 12.27 4.28
CA LYS A 57 12.07 13.40 4.85
C LYS A 57 10.73 13.50 4.10
N ILE A 58 9.66 13.65 4.86
CA ILE A 58 8.30 13.80 4.31
C ILE A 58 7.84 15.20 4.65
N LEU A 59 7.57 16.02 3.63
CA LEU A 59 7.08 17.39 3.75
C LEU A 59 5.65 17.45 3.24
N THR A 60 4.74 18.02 4.03
CA THR A 60 3.35 18.24 3.65
C THR A 60 3.00 19.72 3.68
N ARG A 61 2.03 20.11 2.84
CA ARG A 61 1.49 21.48 2.81
C ARG A 61 -0.02 21.47 2.90
N GLY A 62 -0.57 22.49 3.58
CA GLY A 62 -2.00 22.66 3.72
C GLY A 62 -2.68 21.52 4.46
N SER A 63 -2.00 20.97 5.48
CA SER A 63 -2.52 19.87 6.28
C SER A 63 -3.70 20.32 7.14
N LYS A 64 -4.78 19.53 7.13
CA LYS A 64 -5.97 19.74 7.97
C LYS A 64 -6.27 18.46 8.70
N GLU A 65 -6.59 18.56 9.99
CA GLU A 65 -7.11 17.43 10.74
C GLU A 65 -8.50 17.05 10.22
N ILE A 66 -8.68 15.78 9.86
CA ILE A 66 -9.93 15.25 9.32
C ILE A 66 -10.29 13.94 9.99
N LEU A 67 -11.59 13.62 9.95
CA LEU A 67 -12.06 12.27 10.20
C LEU A 67 -11.85 11.40 8.94
N PRO A 68 -11.50 10.12 9.11
CA PRO A 68 -11.35 9.19 7.98
C PRO A 68 -12.64 9.20 7.14
N ARG A 69 -12.48 9.34 5.84
CA ARG A 69 -13.62 9.31 4.91
C ARG A 69 -14.01 7.85 4.65
N THR A 70 -15.30 7.60 4.47
CA THR A 70 -15.83 6.25 4.21
C THR A 70 -15.32 5.61 2.91
N TYR A 71 -14.76 6.40 1.99
CA TYR A 71 -14.21 5.96 0.71
C TYR A 71 -12.67 5.99 0.67
N SER A 72 -12.05 5.98 1.82
CA SER A 72 -10.59 5.89 1.95
C SER A 72 -10.19 4.72 2.83
N TYR A 73 -9.00 4.20 2.61
CA TYR A 73 -8.43 3.14 3.41
C TYR A 73 -6.97 3.43 3.74
N LEU A 74 -6.47 2.76 4.75
CA LEU A 74 -5.09 2.84 5.20
C LEU A 74 -4.23 1.81 4.47
N LEU A 75 -3.12 2.24 3.87
CA LEU A 75 -2.25 1.36 3.08
C LEU A 75 -1.70 0.19 3.89
N SER A 76 -1.16 0.47 5.08
CA SER A 76 -0.54 -0.58 5.88
C SER A 76 -1.60 -1.50 6.50
N GLU A 77 -2.66 -0.92 7.04
CA GLU A 77 -3.69 -1.67 7.75
C GLU A 77 -4.53 -2.55 6.81
N ASN A 78 -4.86 -2.05 5.61
CA ASN A 78 -5.78 -2.70 4.70
C ASN A 78 -5.13 -3.43 3.52
N LEU A 79 -3.85 -3.20 3.24
CA LEU A 79 -3.16 -3.83 2.11
C LEU A 79 -1.91 -4.60 2.50
N LEU A 80 -1.02 -4.05 3.34
CA LEU A 80 0.22 -4.74 3.69
C LEU A 80 -0.07 -6.01 4.49
N ASP A 81 0.65 -7.07 4.16
CA ASP A 81 0.51 -8.41 4.74
C ASP A 81 -0.85 -9.08 4.48
N LYS A 82 -1.71 -8.49 3.62
CA LYS A 82 -3.03 -9.02 3.24
C LYS A 82 -2.97 -9.87 1.99
N LYS A 83 -3.96 -10.74 1.84
CA LYS A 83 -4.17 -11.55 0.63
C LYS A 83 -4.86 -10.69 -0.45
N ILE A 84 -4.39 -10.78 -1.67
CA ILE A 84 -5.00 -10.18 -2.87
C ILE A 84 -5.04 -11.23 -3.98
N VAL A 85 -5.90 -11.00 -4.95
CA VAL A 85 -5.97 -11.85 -6.16
C VAL A 85 -5.10 -11.23 -7.26
N ASP A 86 -4.13 -11.99 -7.75
CA ASP A 86 -3.44 -11.72 -9.00
C ASP A 86 -4.33 -12.24 -10.14
N ILE A 87 -4.95 -11.31 -10.87
CA ILE A 87 -5.91 -11.62 -11.93
C ILE A 87 -5.24 -12.34 -13.10
N ASN A 88 -4.02 -11.93 -13.46
CA ASN A 88 -3.28 -12.53 -14.56
C ASN A 88 -2.68 -13.88 -14.18
N GLY A 89 -2.15 -13.99 -12.96
CA GLY A 89 -1.61 -15.24 -12.43
C GLY A 89 -2.68 -16.22 -11.93
N LYS A 90 -3.95 -15.77 -11.80
CA LYS A 90 -5.10 -16.56 -11.33
C LYS A 90 -4.80 -17.24 -9.97
N GLN A 91 -4.20 -16.51 -9.05
CA GLN A 91 -3.74 -17.02 -7.77
C GLN A 91 -3.92 -15.99 -6.67
N VAL A 92 -3.98 -16.46 -5.43
CA VAL A 92 -3.94 -15.60 -4.26
C VAL A 92 -2.50 -15.35 -3.85
N VAL A 93 -2.13 -14.09 -3.67
CA VAL A 93 -0.79 -13.69 -3.23
C VAL A 93 -0.88 -12.77 -2.03
N ARG A 94 0.20 -12.70 -1.25
CA ARG A 94 0.29 -11.75 -0.14
C ARG A 94 1.05 -10.51 -0.55
N VAL A 95 0.55 -9.34 -0.14
CA VAL A 95 1.21 -8.06 -0.33
C VAL A 95 2.35 -7.90 0.68
N ASP A 96 3.59 -7.93 0.23
CA ASP A 96 4.76 -7.77 1.08
C ASP A 96 5.30 -6.33 1.08
N ASP A 97 5.11 -5.57 -0.01
CA ASP A 97 5.42 -4.14 -0.10
C ASP A 97 4.54 -3.45 -1.15
N LEU A 98 4.56 -2.11 -1.19
CA LEU A 98 3.77 -1.30 -2.11
C LEU A 98 4.66 -0.29 -2.83
N ARG A 99 4.38 -0.06 -4.11
CA ARG A 99 5.04 1.00 -4.89
C ARG A 99 4.14 2.20 -5.06
N LEU A 100 4.67 3.35 -4.64
CA LEU A 100 4.07 4.65 -4.91
C LEU A 100 4.87 5.33 -6.03
N ALA A 101 4.16 6.01 -6.94
CA ALA A 101 4.76 6.90 -7.92
C ALA A 101 4.01 8.23 -7.95
N GLU A 102 4.72 9.28 -8.30
CA GLU A 102 4.12 10.58 -8.57
C GLU A 102 3.60 10.61 -10.01
N ILE A 103 2.30 10.84 -10.16
CA ILE A 103 1.62 10.95 -11.44
C ILE A 103 0.82 12.25 -11.43
N ALA A 104 1.14 13.16 -12.34
CA ALA A 104 0.49 14.46 -12.45
C ALA A 104 0.47 15.27 -11.12
N GLY A 105 1.56 15.21 -10.37
CA GLY A 105 1.69 15.92 -9.09
C GLY A 105 1.02 15.25 -7.90
N GLU A 106 0.50 14.02 -8.07
CA GLU A 106 -0.15 13.24 -7.01
C GLU A 106 0.56 11.89 -6.83
N TYR A 107 0.77 11.48 -5.58
CA TYR A 107 1.26 10.13 -5.31
C TYR A 107 0.14 9.11 -5.43
N ARG A 108 0.42 8.05 -6.17
CA ARG A 108 -0.52 6.93 -6.40
C ARG A 108 0.13 5.58 -6.13
N VAL A 109 -0.66 4.63 -5.67
CA VAL A 109 -0.25 3.23 -5.57
C VAL A 109 -0.28 2.66 -6.99
N ILE A 110 0.88 2.27 -7.52
CA ILE A 110 0.99 1.79 -8.90
C ILE A 110 1.19 0.28 -9.00
N ALA A 111 1.73 -0.32 -7.95
CA ALA A 111 1.98 -1.75 -7.93
C ALA A 111 2.04 -2.29 -6.50
N VAL A 112 1.85 -3.59 -6.39
CA VAL A 112 2.14 -4.37 -5.19
C VAL A 112 3.36 -5.24 -5.45
N GLU A 113 4.13 -5.50 -4.41
CA GLU A 113 5.24 -6.41 -4.45
C GLU A 113 4.96 -7.61 -3.57
N THR A 114 5.25 -8.78 -4.10
CA THR A 114 5.10 -10.05 -3.41
C THR A 114 6.46 -10.73 -3.35
N GLY A 115 6.77 -11.33 -2.22
CA GLY A 115 8.04 -12.03 -2.06
C GLY A 115 8.85 -11.53 -0.88
N PRO A 116 9.67 -12.40 -0.36
CA PRO A 116 10.32 -12.15 0.93
C PRO A 116 11.40 -11.06 0.86
N LEU A 117 12.03 -10.79 -0.29
CA LEU A 117 12.99 -9.68 -0.41
C LEU A 117 12.29 -8.33 -0.30
N ALA A 118 11.06 -8.21 -0.87
CA ALA A 118 10.21 -7.04 -0.69
C ALA A 118 9.93 -6.78 0.79
N LYS A 119 9.58 -7.83 1.54
CA LYS A 119 9.37 -7.75 2.99
C LYS A 119 10.63 -7.33 3.75
N PHE A 120 11.79 -7.93 3.44
CA PHE A 120 13.07 -7.55 4.06
C PHE A 120 13.45 -6.10 3.74
N ARG A 121 13.16 -5.63 2.53
CA ARG A 121 13.39 -4.24 2.13
C ARG A 121 12.53 -3.28 2.97
N ARG A 122 11.24 -3.58 3.10
CA ARG A 122 10.30 -2.81 3.95
C ARG A 122 10.78 -2.73 5.41
N MET A 123 11.29 -3.82 5.95
CA MET A 123 11.84 -3.89 7.31
C MET A 123 13.21 -3.21 7.47
N GLY A 124 13.83 -2.73 6.38
CA GLY A 124 15.17 -2.14 6.40
C GLY A 124 16.31 -3.15 6.53
N CYS A 125 16.03 -4.43 6.36
CA CYS A 125 16.97 -5.55 6.56
C CYS A 125 17.42 -6.21 5.25
N GLN A 126 17.52 -5.47 4.16
CA GLN A 126 17.84 -6.01 2.83
C GLN A 126 19.13 -6.86 2.78
N GLY A 127 20.16 -6.43 3.52
CA GLY A 127 21.43 -7.16 3.57
C GLY A 127 21.27 -8.56 4.15
N ILE A 128 20.49 -8.69 5.21
CA ILE A 128 20.19 -9.97 5.87
C ILE A 128 19.36 -10.85 4.93
N GLY A 129 18.35 -10.29 4.28
CA GLY A 129 17.52 -11.02 3.32
C GLY A 129 18.35 -11.62 2.19
N LYS A 130 19.19 -10.82 1.53
CA LYS A 130 20.08 -11.30 0.46
C LYS A 130 21.06 -12.38 0.92
N PHE A 131 21.59 -12.28 2.15
CA PHE A 131 22.48 -13.29 2.71
C PHE A 131 21.76 -14.61 2.94
N ILE A 132 20.56 -14.59 3.56
CA ILE A 132 19.73 -15.78 3.81
C ILE A 132 19.39 -16.48 2.49
N TYR A 133 18.99 -15.72 1.45
CA TYR A 133 18.69 -16.28 0.13
C TYR A 133 19.88 -16.96 -0.52
N LYS A 134 21.07 -16.34 -0.43
CA LYS A 134 22.30 -16.93 -0.95
C LYS A 134 22.67 -18.25 -0.27
N VAL A 135 22.35 -18.36 1.03
CA VAL A 135 22.66 -19.58 1.82
C VAL A 135 21.65 -20.71 1.55
N ILE A 136 20.36 -20.36 1.38
CA ILE A 136 19.28 -21.37 1.21
C ILE A 136 19.17 -21.86 -0.25
N ASN A 137 19.88 -21.22 -1.18
CA ASN A 137 19.90 -21.57 -2.63
C ASN A 137 18.48 -21.75 -3.22
N LYS A 138 17.51 -20.96 -2.75
CA LYS A 138 16.15 -20.94 -3.29
C LYS A 138 15.98 -19.69 -4.14
N ASP A 139 15.68 -19.89 -5.42
CA ASP A 139 15.25 -18.83 -6.33
C ASP A 139 13.84 -18.40 -5.96
N TYR A 140 13.75 -17.47 -5.01
CA TYR A 140 12.48 -16.76 -4.74
C TYR A 140 12.47 -15.51 -5.62
N GLU A 141 11.61 -15.52 -6.60
CA GLU A 141 11.35 -14.34 -7.41
C GLU A 141 10.40 -13.40 -6.66
N ASP A 142 10.91 -12.22 -6.32
CA ASP A 142 10.02 -11.11 -5.97
C ASP A 142 9.26 -10.71 -7.24
N ARG A 143 7.94 -10.73 -7.15
CA ARG A 143 7.07 -10.31 -8.25
C ARG A 143 6.56 -8.91 -7.98
N VAL A 144 6.50 -8.13 -9.05
CA VAL A 144 5.84 -6.82 -9.05
C VAL A 144 4.57 -6.96 -9.88
N LEU A 145 3.43 -6.82 -9.23
CA LEU A 145 2.12 -6.87 -9.87
C LEU A 145 1.59 -5.44 -10.00
N MET A 146 1.21 -5.05 -11.21
CA MET A 146 0.62 -3.73 -11.43
C MET A 146 -0.74 -3.65 -10.75
N TRP A 147 -1.13 -2.48 -10.30
CA TRP A 147 -2.41 -2.28 -9.62
C TRP A 147 -3.61 -2.70 -10.46
N ASP A 148 -3.51 -2.56 -11.78
CA ASP A 148 -4.57 -2.98 -12.70
C ASP A 148 -4.75 -4.50 -12.79
N ASP A 149 -3.73 -5.27 -12.40
CA ASP A 149 -3.71 -6.72 -12.46
C ASP A 149 -4.09 -7.38 -11.13
N VAL A 150 -4.43 -6.61 -10.11
CA VAL A 150 -4.76 -7.13 -8.78
C VAL A 150 -6.13 -6.70 -8.30
N GLU A 151 -6.74 -7.53 -7.44
CA GLU A 151 -8.01 -7.24 -6.75
C GLU A 151 -7.84 -7.48 -5.25
N SER A 152 -8.16 -6.51 -4.43
CA SER A 152 -8.06 -6.63 -2.97
C SER A 152 -9.38 -7.08 -2.37
N LEU A 153 -9.35 -8.23 -1.69
CA LEU A 153 -10.53 -8.82 -1.06
C LEU A 153 -10.97 -8.09 0.21
N GLU A 154 -10.03 -7.51 0.94
CA GLU A 154 -10.36 -6.78 2.18
C GLU A 154 -11.06 -5.45 1.93
N MET A 155 -10.82 -4.82 0.78
CA MET A 155 -11.57 -3.65 0.37
C MET A 155 -13.05 -3.95 0.17
N ILE A 156 -13.37 -5.21 -0.12
CA ILE A 156 -14.73 -5.70 -0.34
C ILE A 156 -15.45 -5.93 0.99
N ASN A 157 -14.76 -6.48 1.99
CA ASN A 157 -15.36 -6.90 3.27
C ASN A 157 -15.61 -5.75 4.26
N ASN A 158 -14.92 -4.63 4.15
CA ASN A 158 -14.97 -3.54 5.14
C ASN A 158 -16.16 -2.57 4.97
N ASN A 159 -17.31 -2.97 4.41
CA ASN A 159 -18.49 -2.11 4.17
C ASN A 159 -18.18 -0.78 3.45
N LEU A 160 -17.00 -0.64 2.91
CA LEU A 160 -16.71 0.39 1.92
C LEU A 160 -17.56 0.00 0.72
N LYS A 161 -18.63 0.75 0.46
CA LYS A 161 -19.41 0.64 -0.76
C LYS A 161 -18.49 1.05 -1.90
N ILE A 162 -17.62 0.11 -2.31
CA ILE A 162 -16.84 0.24 -3.51
C ILE A 162 -17.85 0.17 -4.64
N SER A 163 -18.00 1.24 -5.38
CA SER A 163 -18.90 1.32 -6.53
C SER A 163 -18.46 0.45 -7.71
N VAL A 164 -17.38 -0.30 -7.56
CA VAL A 164 -16.86 -1.25 -8.55
C VAL A 164 -16.60 -2.61 -7.88
N PRO A 165 -17.67 -3.34 -7.52
CA PRO A 165 -17.49 -4.64 -6.93
C PRO A 165 -17.08 -5.66 -8.02
N TYR A 166 -15.99 -6.37 -7.79
CA TYR A 166 -15.63 -7.58 -8.54
C TYR A 166 -15.47 -7.45 -10.05
N LYS A 167 -15.33 -6.22 -10.61
CA LYS A 167 -15.26 -6.04 -12.07
C LYS A 167 -14.13 -6.86 -12.70
N LYS A 168 -12.98 -6.90 -12.05
CA LYS A 168 -11.83 -7.68 -12.52
C LYS A 168 -12.04 -9.19 -12.31
N LEU A 169 -12.57 -9.60 -11.16
CA LEU A 169 -12.89 -11.02 -10.90
C LEU A 169 -13.96 -11.55 -11.84
N SER A 170 -14.94 -10.75 -12.24
CA SER A 170 -15.99 -11.18 -13.17
C SER A 170 -15.48 -11.48 -14.58
N THR A 171 -14.26 -11.15 -14.90
CA THR A 171 -13.62 -11.49 -16.18
C THR A 171 -12.95 -12.84 -16.19
N LEU A 172 -12.78 -13.47 -15.01
CA LEU A 172 -12.16 -14.77 -14.87
C LEU A 172 -13.13 -15.90 -15.26
N HIS A 173 -12.56 -17.02 -15.72
CA HIS A 173 -13.35 -18.22 -15.95
C HIS A 173 -13.85 -18.80 -14.61
N PRO A 174 -15.06 -19.39 -14.55
CA PRO A 174 -15.62 -19.97 -13.31
C PRO A 174 -14.71 -20.97 -12.60
N ALA A 175 -13.92 -21.76 -13.35
CA ALA A 175 -12.97 -22.69 -12.78
C ALA A 175 -11.83 -21.97 -12.03
N ASP A 176 -11.28 -20.90 -12.63
CA ASP A 176 -10.24 -20.09 -12.00
C ASP A 176 -10.76 -19.39 -10.73
N LEU A 177 -12.02 -18.97 -10.73
CA LEU A 177 -12.66 -18.41 -9.54
C LEU A 177 -12.82 -19.45 -8.42
N ALA A 178 -13.14 -20.69 -8.76
CA ALA A 178 -13.23 -21.77 -7.78
C ALA A 178 -11.89 -22.04 -7.12
N ASP A 179 -10.81 -22.14 -7.91
CA ASP A 179 -9.45 -22.34 -7.41
C ASP A 179 -9.01 -21.20 -6.48
N ILE A 180 -9.29 -19.93 -6.86
CA ILE A 180 -9.02 -18.75 -6.04
C ILE A 180 -9.80 -18.79 -4.71
N LEU A 181 -11.06 -19.23 -4.73
CA LEU A 181 -11.87 -19.32 -3.52
C LEU A 181 -11.36 -20.40 -2.56
N GLU A 182 -10.87 -21.53 -3.09
CA GLU A 182 -10.26 -22.59 -2.28
C GLU A 182 -8.96 -22.12 -1.59
N GLU A 183 -8.20 -21.23 -2.23
CA GLU A 183 -6.97 -20.67 -1.63
C GLU A 183 -7.26 -19.61 -0.53
N LEU A 184 -8.48 -19.13 -0.44
CA LEU A 184 -8.89 -18.11 0.54
C LEU A 184 -9.36 -18.69 1.87
N ASP A 185 -9.89 -19.90 1.87
CA ASP A 185 -10.29 -20.63 3.07
C ASP A 185 -9.06 -21.15 3.85
#